data_9d496133bb9a8cd06e947d435b781bcc
#
_entry.id   9d496133bb9a8cd06e947d435b781bcc
#
_cell.length_a   1.000
_cell.length_b   1.000
_cell.length_c   1.000
_cell.angle_alpha   90.00
_cell.angle_beta   90.00
_cell.angle_gamma   90.00
#
_symmetry.space_group_name_H-M   'P 1'
#
loop_
_entity.id
_entity.type
_entity.pdbx_description
1 polymer ?
#
loop_
_entity_poly.entity_id
_entity_poly.type
_entity_poly.pdbx_seq_one_letter_code
_entity_poly.pdbx_strand_id
1 'polypeptide(L)'
;MSRSFPWYGWLGLGLLLAAEVGLALGLFPVRVAFYFLAWWSYILLADAWVWRRRGWSLLRNRPGEFLVLTFWSAALWNLFEVANFRLQNWFYVNVPASVPYGFLPTLFAYATVLPGIFETYDLLRAYGVAEQVRMRPWRVTRAGLRCCTVVGLAMLVAPLLWPRYAYPLIWGFAVFLFEPVCYRSPVVGPRSLLAQCERGDPRAFLRLLLAGLICGGLWEIWNYWAVTKWIYTVPFFEDWKWFEMPPLGFLGFPPFAVECYVLVNLLNLARGGRGWEEPDQGGSGAPRCWAVAGVVIALLFNLAVYLGIDRWTVESYLDSLEEIDGVSSERVAALHRAGIIFPQELLAQTATPEEIRALAQHTGIPEVRLQELRSAARLADLKGLGVVRQNELRRLGIPSVEALARETPEGLAARWQRESGAAPPPLPRLRAWVLAARRQASGAP
;
A
#
# COMPACT_ATOMS: atom_id res chain seq x y z
N MET A 1 6.18 38.51 6.67
CA MET A 1 5.15 38.14 7.69
C MET A 1 5.01 36.63 7.74
N SER A 2 5.21 36.00 8.87
CA SER A 2 4.96 34.57 9.01
C SER A 2 3.45 34.30 8.98
N ARG A 3 2.99 33.54 7.99
CA ARG A 3 1.58 33.17 7.88
C ARG A 3 1.20 32.22 9.02
N SER A 4 -0.03 32.34 9.53
CA SER A 4 -0.54 31.43 10.56
C SER A 4 -0.63 30.02 10.00
N PHE A 5 -0.27 29.03 10.84
CA PHE A 5 -0.43 27.62 10.49
C PHE A 5 -1.93 27.28 10.45
N PRO A 6 -2.46 26.66 9.39
CA PRO A 6 -3.88 26.39 9.24
C PRO A 6 -4.40 25.42 10.30
N TRP A 7 -5.69 25.53 10.65
CA TRP A 7 -6.33 24.66 11.66
C TRP A 7 -6.27 23.18 11.27
N TYR A 8 -6.41 22.85 9.97
CA TYR A 8 -6.35 21.45 9.51
C TYR A 8 -4.94 20.87 9.61
N GLY A 9 -3.91 21.69 9.63
CA GLY A 9 -2.55 21.23 9.91
C GLY A 9 -2.37 20.82 11.38
N TRP A 10 -2.99 21.57 12.33
CA TRP A 10 -3.05 21.16 13.73
C TRP A 10 -3.88 19.90 13.92
N LEU A 11 -4.99 19.76 13.16
CA LEU A 11 -5.78 18.52 13.14
C LEU A 11 -4.93 17.34 12.65
N GLY A 12 -4.19 17.49 11.52
CA GLY A 12 -3.30 16.47 11.00
C GLY A 12 -2.23 16.07 12.01
N LEU A 13 -1.59 17.04 12.68
CA LEU A 13 -0.60 16.76 13.72
C LEU A 13 -1.23 16.01 14.91
N GLY A 14 -2.39 16.45 15.38
CA GLY A 14 -3.09 15.81 16.50
C GLY A 14 -3.51 14.38 16.18
N LEU A 15 -4.05 14.14 14.97
CA LEU A 15 -4.43 12.79 14.50
C LEU A 15 -3.21 11.87 14.34
N LEU A 16 -2.09 12.37 13.81
CA LEU A 16 -0.86 11.60 13.67
C LEU A 16 -0.33 11.18 15.05
N LEU A 17 -0.24 12.14 15.98
CA LEU A 17 0.20 11.85 17.34
C LEU A 17 -0.73 10.86 18.05
N ALA A 18 -2.05 11.02 17.90
CA ALA A 18 -3.03 10.10 18.48
C ALA A 18 -2.91 8.68 17.86
N ALA A 19 -2.66 8.58 16.56
CA ALA A 19 -2.42 7.30 15.87
C ALA A 19 -1.13 6.63 16.36
N GLU A 20 -0.02 7.37 16.48
CA GLU A 20 1.26 6.85 16.99
C GLU A 20 1.17 6.42 18.46
N VAL A 21 0.51 7.23 19.32
CA VAL A 21 0.26 6.87 20.72
C VAL A 21 -0.63 5.64 20.82
N GLY A 22 -1.72 5.58 20.04
CA GLY A 22 -2.61 4.42 20.00
C GLY A 22 -1.92 3.15 19.53
N LEU A 23 -1.00 3.28 18.56
CA LEU A 23 -0.14 2.20 18.11
C LEU A 23 0.78 1.71 19.23
N ALA A 24 1.46 2.64 19.91
CA ALA A 24 2.37 2.33 21.02
C ALA A 24 1.65 1.70 22.21
N LEU A 25 0.40 2.10 22.48
CA LEU A 25 -0.46 1.50 23.49
C LEU A 25 -1.10 0.17 23.05
N GLY A 26 -0.86 -0.28 21.82
CA GLY A 26 -1.42 -1.53 21.29
C GLY A 26 -2.93 -1.49 21.06
N LEU A 27 -3.55 -0.31 20.92
CA LEU A 27 -5.00 -0.18 20.71
C LEU A 27 -5.41 -0.81 19.38
N PHE A 28 -6.11 -1.93 19.45
CA PHE A 28 -6.42 -2.75 18.28
C PHE A 28 -7.14 -1.97 17.16
N PRO A 29 -8.20 -1.17 17.40
CA PRO A 29 -8.84 -0.39 16.33
C PRO A 29 -7.88 0.59 15.64
N VAL A 30 -6.96 1.19 16.39
CA VAL A 30 -5.93 2.08 15.83
C VAL A 30 -4.95 1.29 14.99
N ARG A 31 -4.49 0.12 15.43
CA ARG A 31 -3.59 -0.75 14.68
C ARG A 31 -4.20 -1.21 13.36
N VAL A 32 -5.50 -1.49 13.31
CA VAL A 32 -6.23 -1.85 12.07
C VAL A 32 -6.29 -0.66 11.12
N ALA A 33 -6.62 0.53 11.63
CA ALA A 33 -6.79 1.74 10.83
C ALA A 33 -5.51 2.55 10.64
N PHE A 34 -4.38 2.13 11.21
CA PHE A 34 -3.17 2.92 11.39
C PHE A 34 -2.64 3.50 10.09
N TYR A 35 -2.53 2.69 9.04
CA TYR A 35 -1.99 3.09 7.76
C TYR A 35 -2.71 4.32 7.17
N PHE A 36 -4.03 4.28 7.07
CA PHE A 36 -4.75 5.41 6.48
C PHE A 36 -4.84 6.62 7.42
N LEU A 37 -4.90 6.42 8.75
CA LEU A 37 -4.83 7.51 9.72
C LEU A 37 -3.52 8.28 9.58
N ALA A 38 -2.39 7.59 9.51
CA ALA A 38 -1.08 8.18 9.33
C ALA A 38 -0.98 8.95 8.01
N TRP A 39 -1.43 8.36 6.89
CA TRP A 39 -1.36 9.01 5.58
C TRP A 39 -2.22 10.26 5.48
N TRP A 40 -3.48 10.22 5.88
CA TRP A 40 -4.34 11.40 5.84
C TRP A 40 -3.83 12.51 6.75
N SER A 41 -3.32 12.14 7.93
CA SER A 41 -2.67 13.08 8.84
C SER A 41 -1.46 13.75 8.20
N TYR A 42 -0.59 12.97 7.56
CA TYR A 42 0.58 13.47 6.85
C TYR A 42 0.22 14.43 5.70
N ILE A 43 -0.77 14.07 4.87
CA ILE A 43 -1.22 14.90 3.75
C ILE A 43 -1.71 16.26 4.26
N LEU A 44 -2.55 16.28 5.30
CA LEU A 44 -3.02 17.53 5.91
C LEU A 44 -1.86 18.37 6.47
N LEU A 45 -0.92 17.72 7.12
CA LEU A 45 0.25 18.36 7.71
C LEU A 45 1.19 18.94 6.65
N ALA A 46 1.47 18.17 5.59
CA ALA A 46 2.32 18.60 4.47
C ALA A 46 1.74 19.80 3.74
N ASP A 47 0.44 19.77 3.37
CA ASP A 47 -0.25 20.91 2.74
C ASP A 47 -0.23 22.16 3.64
N ALA A 48 -0.45 21.99 4.95
CA ALA A 48 -0.39 23.09 5.90
C ALA A 48 1.01 23.74 5.99
N TRP A 49 2.08 22.94 5.92
CA TRP A 49 3.46 23.43 5.84
C TRP A 49 3.76 24.12 4.51
N VAL A 50 3.28 23.60 3.39
CA VAL A 50 3.37 24.24 2.07
C VAL A 50 2.70 25.61 2.12
N TRP A 51 1.47 25.68 2.65
CA TRP A 51 0.77 26.96 2.87
C TRP A 51 1.58 27.94 3.70
N ARG A 52 2.09 27.50 4.83
CA ARG A 52 2.87 28.37 5.72
C ARG A 52 4.11 28.97 5.05
N ARG A 53 4.77 28.17 4.21
CA ARG A 53 6.01 28.56 3.51
C ARG A 53 5.76 29.41 2.27
N ARG A 54 4.79 29.03 1.45
CA ARG A 54 4.58 29.63 0.12
C ARG A 54 3.38 30.59 0.07
N GLY A 55 2.40 30.44 0.97
CA GLY A 55 1.11 31.15 0.95
C GLY A 55 0.16 30.64 -0.13
N TRP A 56 0.47 29.50 -0.65
CA TRP A 56 -0.36 28.72 -1.56
C TRP A 56 -0.22 27.24 -1.22
N SER A 57 -1.32 26.51 -1.23
CA SER A 57 -1.34 25.06 -1.13
C SER A 57 -2.55 24.50 -1.86
N LEU A 58 -2.49 23.23 -2.26
CA LEU A 58 -3.52 22.63 -3.08
C LEU A 58 -4.86 22.54 -2.32
N LEU A 59 -4.86 22.01 -1.11
CA LEU A 59 -6.07 21.84 -0.31
C LEU A 59 -6.74 23.19 0.00
N ARG A 60 -5.97 24.22 0.29
CA ARG A 60 -6.52 25.53 0.68
C ARG A 60 -6.99 26.37 -0.49
N ASN A 61 -6.24 26.40 -1.58
CA ASN A 61 -6.51 27.29 -2.72
C ASN A 61 -7.33 26.62 -3.81
N ARG A 62 -7.24 25.28 -3.92
CA ARG A 62 -7.90 24.51 -4.98
C ARG A 62 -8.47 23.19 -4.44
N PRO A 63 -9.36 23.23 -3.42
CA PRO A 63 -9.90 22.03 -2.80
C PRO A 63 -10.61 21.10 -3.80
N GLY A 64 -11.24 21.65 -4.85
CA GLY A 64 -11.83 20.85 -5.92
C GLY A 64 -10.81 20.02 -6.69
N GLU A 65 -9.62 20.59 -6.97
CA GLU A 65 -8.54 19.84 -7.64
C GLU A 65 -7.91 18.80 -6.69
N PHE A 66 -7.83 19.10 -5.40
CA PHE A 66 -7.42 18.13 -4.40
C PHE A 66 -8.37 16.92 -4.37
N LEU A 67 -9.69 17.15 -4.37
CA LEU A 67 -10.69 16.08 -4.43
C LEU A 67 -10.62 15.27 -5.74
N VAL A 68 -10.38 15.93 -6.87
CA VAL A 68 -10.16 15.23 -8.14
C VAL A 68 -8.91 14.36 -8.09
N LEU A 69 -7.80 14.89 -7.56
CA LEU A 69 -6.57 14.13 -7.40
C LEU A 69 -6.75 12.91 -6.49
N THR A 70 -7.42 13.10 -5.36
CA THR A 70 -7.78 12.07 -4.39
C THR A 70 -8.64 10.98 -5.03
N PHE A 71 -9.67 11.35 -5.78
CA PHE A 71 -10.55 10.41 -6.47
C PHE A 71 -9.80 9.56 -7.50
N TRP A 72 -9.02 10.19 -8.36
CA TRP A 72 -8.26 9.47 -9.39
C TRP A 72 -7.06 8.70 -8.84
N SER A 73 -6.59 9.02 -7.63
CA SER A 73 -5.53 8.29 -6.96
C SER A 73 -5.85 6.80 -6.84
N ALA A 74 -7.05 6.45 -6.39
CA ALA A 74 -7.47 5.06 -6.27
C ALA A 74 -7.51 4.35 -7.64
N ALA A 75 -8.07 4.99 -8.67
CA ALA A 75 -8.14 4.42 -10.00
C ALA A 75 -6.75 4.21 -10.63
N LEU A 76 -5.83 5.16 -10.42
CA LEU A 76 -4.45 5.03 -10.94
C LEU A 76 -3.66 3.96 -10.20
N TRP A 77 -3.82 3.84 -8.86
CA TRP A 77 -3.21 2.73 -8.13
C TRP A 77 -3.75 1.38 -8.59
N ASN A 78 -5.03 1.28 -8.84
CA ASN A 78 -5.68 0.05 -9.31
C ASN A 78 -5.14 -0.46 -10.66
N LEU A 79 -4.48 0.36 -11.47
CA LEU A 79 -3.75 -0.13 -12.66
C LEU A 79 -2.60 -1.08 -12.26
N PHE A 80 -1.91 -0.77 -11.17
CA PHE A 80 -0.84 -1.61 -10.62
C PHE A 80 -1.39 -2.86 -9.93
N GLU A 81 -2.57 -2.78 -9.31
CA GLU A 81 -3.26 -3.96 -8.76
C GLU A 81 -3.64 -4.95 -9.87
N VAL A 82 -4.12 -4.45 -11.02
CA VAL A 82 -4.39 -5.31 -12.18
C VAL A 82 -3.11 -6.01 -12.66
N ALA A 83 -1.97 -5.30 -12.70
CA ALA A 83 -0.69 -5.92 -13.01
C ALA A 83 -0.31 -6.96 -11.93
N ASN A 84 -0.57 -6.67 -10.66
CA ASN A 84 -0.26 -7.57 -9.54
C ASN A 84 -1.06 -8.87 -9.57
N PHE A 85 -2.24 -8.92 -10.16
CA PHE A 85 -2.96 -10.20 -10.36
C PHE A 85 -2.12 -11.21 -11.14
N ARG A 86 -1.26 -10.75 -12.02
CA ARG A 86 -0.32 -11.58 -12.79
C ARG A 86 1.05 -11.70 -12.11
N LEU A 87 1.55 -10.62 -11.52
CA LEU A 87 2.91 -10.56 -10.95
C LEU A 87 2.98 -11.22 -9.57
N GLN A 88 1.91 -11.10 -8.77
CA GLN A 88 1.83 -11.58 -7.39
C GLN A 88 3.02 -11.13 -6.52
N ASN A 89 3.40 -9.86 -6.66
CA ASN A 89 4.49 -9.26 -5.92
C ASN A 89 4.12 -8.82 -4.51
N TRP A 90 2.82 -8.70 -4.22
CA TRP A 90 2.29 -8.44 -2.88
C TRP A 90 0.90 -9.05 -2.73
N PHE A 91 0.54 -9.31 -1.48
CA PHE A 91 -0.80 -9.73 -1.08
C PHE A 91 -1.23 -9.01 0.20
N TYR A 92 -2.53 -8.95 0.45
CA TYR A 92 -3.13 -8.26 1.58
C TYR A 92 -3.51 -9.23 2.69
N VAL A 93 -3.33 -8.79 3.94
CA VAL A 93 -3.60 -9.59 5.13
C VAL A 93 -4.42 -8.80 6.14
N ASN A 94 -5.21 -9.53 6.92
CA ASN A 94 -6.10 -8.99 7.94
C ASN A 94 -7.02 -7.90 7.39
N VAL A 95 -7.60 -8.15 6.22
CA VAL A 95 -8.53 -7.21 5.58
C VAL A 95 -9.92 -7.34 6.23
N PRO A 96 -10.71 -6.26 6.40
CA PRO A 96 -12.10 -6.38 6.87
C PRO A 96 -12.94 -7.27 5.95
N ALA A 97 -13.64 -8.25 6.54
CA ALA A 97 -14.23 -9.42 5.85
C ALA A 97 -15.47 -9.17 5.00
N SER A 98 -15.99 -7.95 4.82
CA SER A 98 -17.20 -7.75 4.01
C SER A 98 -17.03 -6.69 2.93
N VAL A 99 -17.66 -6.91 1.77
CA VAL A 99 -17.55 -5.99 0.62
C VAL A 99 -17.86 -4.53 0.98
N PRO A 100 -18.94 -4.16 1.70
CA PRO A 100 -19.16 -2.77 2.06
C PRO A 100 -18.11 -2.23 3.02
N TYR A 101 -17.66 -3.04 3.97
CA TYR A 101 -16.69 -2.65 5.00
C TYR A 101 -15.23 -2.71 4.51
N GLY A 102 -14.92 -3.51 3.49
CA GLY A 102 -13.59 -3.59 2.89
C GLY A 102 -13.39 -2.59 1.76
N PHE A 103 -14.39 -2.39 0.91
CA PHE A 103 -14.27 -1.55 -0.30
C PHE A 103 -13.97 -0.08 0.00
N LEU A 104 -14.75 0.54 0.89
CA LEU A 104 -14.55 1.96 1.22
C LEU A 104 -13.20 2.24 1.89
N PRO A 105 -12.76 1.50 2.94
CA PRO A 105 -11.42 1.68 3.49
C PRO A 105 -10.30 1.48 2.48
N THR A 106 -10.43 0.50 1.56
CA THR A 106 -9.45 0.29 0.49
C THR A 106 -9.38 1.49 -0.45
N LEU A 107 -10.52 2.03 -0.89
CA LEU A 107 -10.54 3.26 -1.68
C LEU A 107 -9.90 4.43 -0.93
N PHE A 108 -10.20 4.59 0.37
CA PHE A 108 -9.61 5.64 1.20
C PHE A 108 -8.09 5.48 1.36
N ALA A 109 -7.59 4.26 1.45
CA ALA A 109 -6.15 3.99 1.49
C ALA A 109 -5.48 4.34 0.14
N TYR A 110 -6.04 3.87 -0.97
CA TYR A 110 -5.51 4.15 -2.32
C TYR A 110 -5.66 5.62 -2.73
N ALA A 111 -6.65 6.31 -2.19
CA ALA A 111 -6.85 7.75 -2.39
C ALA A 111 -5.72 8.62 -1.83
N THR A 112 -4.85 8.08 -0.98
CA THR A 112 -3.71 8.81 -0.41
C THR A 112 -2.46 8.81 -1.29
N VAL A 113 -2.37 7.94 -2.30
CA VAL A 113 -1.13 7.73 -3.09
C VAL A 113 -0.70 8.98 -3.83
N LEU A 114 -1.55 9.56 -4.67
CA LEU A 114 -1.22 10.78 -5.42
C LEU A 114 -1.10 12.01 -4.52
N PRO A 115 -2.06 12.28 -3.59
CA PRO A 115 -1.89 13.39 -2.65
C PRO A 115 -0.61 13.28 -1.82
N GLY A 116 -0.27 12.08 -1.33
CA GLY A 116 0.97 11.86 -0.59
C GLY A 116 2.21 12.27 -1.38
N ILE A 117 2.32 11.80 -2.62
CA ILE A 117 3.46 12.12 -3.50
C ILE A 117 3.51 13.62 -3.82
N PHE A 118 2.38 14.22 -4.20
CA PHE A 118 2.40 15.59 -4.71
C PHE A 118 2.47 16.65 -3.61
N GLU A 119 1.90 16.40 -2.44
CA GLU A 119 2.12 17.25 -1.27
C GLU A 119 3.58 17.17 -0.78
N THR A 120 4.20 15.98 -0.85
CA THR A 120 5.64 15.84 -0.58
C THR A 120 6.48 16.58 -1.62
N TYR A 121 6.13 16.49 -2.90
CA TYR A 121 6.77 17.26 -3.97
C TYR A 121 6.68 18.77 -3.72
N ASP A 122 5.48 19.28 -3.39
CA ASP A 122 5.28 20.70 -3.12
C ASP A 122 5.97 21.14 -1.82
N LEU A 123 6.08 20.29 -0.83
CA LEU A 123 6.86 20.50 0.37
C LEU A 123 8.36 20.67 0.03
N LEU A 124 8.92 19.76 -0.76
CA LEU A 124 10.30 19.86 -1.26
C LEU A 124 10.53 21.15 -2.05
N ARG A 125 9.57 21.53 -2.89
CA ARG A 125 9.59 22.80 -3.63
C ARG A 125 9.53 24.00 -2.69
N ALA A 126 8.70 23.96 -1.65
CA ALA A 126 8.59 25.02 -0.65
C ALA A 126 9.87 25.24 0.15
N TYR A 127 10.70 24.22 0.28
CA TYR A 127 12.03 24.28 0.90
C TYR A 127 13.16 24.55 -0.10
N GLY A 128 12.86 24.77 -1.38
CA GLY A 128 13.86 25.12 -2.40
C GLY A 128 14.74 23.94 -2.82
N VAL A 129 14.32 22.70 -2.55
CA VAL A 129 15.07 21.50 -2.97
C VAL A 129 15.27 21.49 -4.47
N ALA A 130 16.49 21.25 -4.92
CA ALA A 130 16.93 21.29 -6.32
C ALA A 130 16.73 22.63 -7.05
N GLU A 131 16.44 23.76 -6.38
CA GLU A 131 16.10 25.05 -7.03
C GLU A 131 17.24 25.58 -7.92
N GLN A 132 18.48 25.33 -7.53
CA GLN A 132 19.67 25.79 -8.27
C GLN A 132 20.15 24.78 -9.33
N VAL A 133 19.58 23.57 -9.35
CA VAL A 133 20.04 22.54 -10.29
C VAL A 133 19.59 22.87 -11.70
N ARG A 134 20.55 22.80 -12.61
CA ARG A 134 20.34 22.95 -14.05
C ARG A 134 21.07 21.83 -14.75
N MET A 135 20.61 21.47 -15.93
CA MET A 135 21.26 20.50 -16.79
C MET A 135 21.47 21.05 -18.19
N ARG A 136 22.32 20.41 -18.95
CA ARG A 136 22.45 20.73 -20.39
C ARG A 136 21.11 20.41 -21.07
N PRO A 137 20.54 21.35 -21.86
CA PRO A 137 19.32 21.11 -22.60
C PRO A 137 19.41 19.88 -23.50
N TRP A 138 18.40 19.03 -23.46
CA TRP A 138 18.31 17.88 -24.33
C TRP A 138 17.63 18.27 -25.65
N ARG A 139 17.99 17.60 -26.71
CA ARG A 139 17.26 17.70 -27.97
C ARG A 139 16.30 16.52 -28.10
N VAL A 140 15.01 16.77 -27.93
CA VAL A 140 13.98 15.75 -28.14
C VAL A 140 13.77 15.54 -29.64
N THR A 141 13.95 14.32 -30.11
CA THR A 141 13.81 13.98 -31.53
C THR A 141 12.61 13.05 -31.75
N ARG A 142 12.06 13.06 -32.96
CA ARG A 142 10.97 12.12 -33.32
C ARG A 142 11.38 10.64 -33.12
N ALA A 143 12.64 10.33 -33.42
CA ALA A 143 13.19 8.98 -33.21
C ALA A 143 13.25 8.64 -31.71
N GLY A 144 13.73 9.58 -30.88
CA GLY A 144 13.74 9.41 -29.42
C GLY A 144 12.35 9.18 -28.84
N LEU A 145 11.34 9.94 -29.29
CA LEU A 145 9.96 9.75 -28.84
C LEU A 145 9.40 8.36 -29.23
N ARG A 146 9.71 7.88 -30.43
CA ARG A 146 9.34 6.51 -30.86
C ARG A 146 10.05 5.44 -30.03
N CYS A 147 11.35 5.63 -29.79
CA CYS A 147 12.13 4.73 -28.94
C CYS A 147 11.54 4.66 -27.52
N CYS A 148 11.23 5.79 -26.90
CA CYS A 148 10.55 5.82 -25.59
C CYS A 148 9.24 5.00 -25.62
N THR A 149 8.38 5.21 -26.63
CA THR A 149 7.12 4.46 -26.74
C THR A 149 7.35 2.94 -26.86
N VAL A 150 8.33 2.51 -27.67
CA VAL A 150 8.68 1.08 -27.84
C VAL A 150 9.23 0.51 -26.53
N VAL A 151 10.12 1.24 -25.84
CA VAL A 151 10.65 0.85 -24.54
C VAL A 151 9.54 0.74 -23.51
N GLY A 152 8.64 1.73 -23.44
CA GLY A 152 7.51 1.70 -22.52
C GLY A 152 6.58 0.51 -22.77
N LEU A 153 6.31 0.19 -24.03
CA LEU A 153 5.53 -0.99 -24.39
C LEU A 153 6.26 -2.29 -23.98
N ALA A 154 7.55 -2.37 -24.22
CA ALA A 154 8.35 -3.53 -23.78
C ALA A 154 8.36 -3.66 -22.23
N MET A 155 8.48 -2.54 -21.52
CA MET A 155 8.42 -2.50 -20.04
C MET A 155 7.05 -2.90 -19.49
N LEU A 156 5.97 -2.65 -20.20
CA LEU A 156 4.63 -3.11 -19.84
C LEU A 156 4.44 -4.61 -20.11
N VAL A 157 4.89 -5.08 -21.27
CA VAL A 157 4.63 -6.46 -21.73
C VAL A 157 5.56 -7.47 -21.07
N ALA A 158 6.85 -7.15 -20.92
CA ALA A 158 7.85 -8.09 -20.39
C ALA A 158 7.51 -8.62 -18.98
N PRO A 159 7.07 -7.80 -18.01
CA PRO A 159 6.62 -8.30 -16.70
C PRO A 159 5.46 -9.30 -16.78
N LEU A 160 4.54 -9.09 -17.70
CA LEU A 160 3.38 -9.97 -17.88
C LEU A 160 3.76 -11.32 -18.48
N LEU A 161 4.79 -11.36 -19.33
CA LEU A 161 5.31 -12.59 -19.94
C LEU A 161 6.30 -13.31 -19.02
N TRP A 162 7.20 -12.58 -18.37
CA TRP A 162 8.26 -13.11 -17.49
C TRP A 162 8.23 -12.45 -16.10
N PRO A 163 7.18 -12.69 -15.29
CA PRO A 163 6.95 -11.99 -14.03
C PRO A 163 8.12 -12.13 -13.06
N ARG A 164 8.78 -13.29 -13.02
CA ARG A 164 9.87 -13.57 -12.09
C ARG A 164 11.10 -12.67 -12.27
N TYR A 165 11.41 -12.26 -13.51
CA TYR A 165 12.65 -11.52 -13.80
C TYR A 165 12.39 -10.08 -14.22
N ALA A 166 11.30 -9.82 -14.91
CA ALA A 166 10.99 -8.53 -15.50
C ALA A 166 10.06 -7.65 -14.66
N TYR A 167 9.57 -8.15 -13.50
CA TYR A 167 8.64 -7.39 -12.64
C TYR A 167 9.10 -5.96 -12.30
N PRO A 168 10.40 -5.64 -12.13
CA PRO A 168 10.79 -4.27 -11.80
C PRO A 168 10.47 -3.25 -12.89
N LEU A 169 10.32 -3.70 -14.14
CA LEU A 169 10.04 -2.84 -15.29
C LEU A 169 8.66 -2.19 -15.21
N ILE A 170 7.73 -2.78 -14.41
CA ILE A 170 6.38 -2.20 -14.22
C ILE A 170 6.44 -0.82 -13.56
N TRP A 171 7.50 -0.51 -12.81
CA TRP A 171 7.69 0.75 -12.10
C TRP A 171 8.36 1.85 -12.96
N GLY A 172 8.11 1.87 -14.23
CA GLY A 172 8.65 2.86 -15.16
C GLY A 172 7.98 2.85 -16.52
N PHE A 173 7.12 1.86 -16.81
CA PHE A 173 6.51 1.70 -18.12
C PHE A 173 5.71 2.92 -18.55
N ALA A 174 4.93 3.52 -17.64
CA ALA A 174 4.06 4.63 -17.96
C ALA A 174 4.84 5.90 -18.32
N VAL A 175 6.02 6.09 -17.72
CA VAL A 175 6.91 7.20 -18.08
C VAL A 175 7.30 7.09 -19.55
N PHE A 176 7.84 5.96 -19.96
CA PHE A 176 8.30 5.78 -21.33
C PHE A 176 7.15 5.72 -22.35
N LEU A 177 6.02 5.13 -21.97
CA LEU A 177 4.88 4.94 -22.87
C LEU A 177 4.08 6.25 -23.07
N PHE A 178 3.82 6.99 -22.03
CA PHE A 178 2.87 8.11 -22.06
C PHE A 178 3.53 9.50 -22.04
N GLU A 179 4.77 9.64 -21.59
CA GLU A 179 5.48 10.91 -21.67
C GLU A 179 5.60 11.47 -23.10
N PRO A 180 5.85 10.66 -24.14
CA PRO A 180 5.80 11.11 -25.52
C PRO A 180 4.42 11.65 -25.96
N VAL A 181 3.34 11.12 -25.40
CA VAL A 181 1.97 11.59 -25.66
C VAL A 181 1.76 12.95 -24.98
N CYS A 182 2.12 13.05 -23.70
CA CYS A 182 2.06 14.29 -22.93
C CYS A 182 2.89 15.40 -23.59
N TYR A 183 4.12 15.11 -23.97
CA TYR A 183 5.02 16.06 -24.61
C TYR A 183 4.46 16.67 -25.92
N ARG A 184 3.79 15.87 -26.74
CA ARG A 184 3.18 16.33 -28.00
C ARG A 184 1.90 17.14 -27.83
N SER A 185 1.34 17.14 -26.65
CA SER A 185 0.09 17.85 -26.38
C SER A 185 0.32 19.37 -26.25
N PRO A 186 -0.51 20.19 -26.89
CA PRO A 186 -0.44 21.64 -26.68
C PRO A 186 -0.89 22.05 -25.26
N VAL A 187 -1.62 21.19 -24.58
CA VAL A 187 -2.26 21.50 -23.29
C VAL A 187 -1.36 21.16 -22.09
N VAL A 188 -0.82 19.94 -22.06
CA VAL A 188 0.05 19.47 -20.96
C VAL A 188 1.52 19.43 -21.34
N GLY A 189 1.85 19.54 -22.63
CA GLY A 189 3.22 19.48 -23.15
C GLY A 189 4.21 20.42 -22.45
N PRO A 190 3.86 21.69 -22.15
CA PRO A 190 4.75 22.58 -21.40
C PRO A 190 5.16 22.05 -20.02
N ARG A 191 4.36 21.18 -19.40
CA ARG A 191 4.64 20.52 -18.11
C ARG A 191 5.29 19.15 -18.24
N SER A 192 5.34 18.58 -19.43
CA SER A 192 5.96 17.29 -19.66
C SER A 192 7.43 17.31 -19.23
N LEU A 193 7.93 16.19 -18.73
CA LEU A 193 9.32 16.06 -18.29
C LEU A 193 10.29 16.21 -19.45
N LEU A 194 9.94 15.73 -20.63
CA LEU A 194 10.75 15.91 -21.85
C LEU A 194 10.87 17.39 -22.22
N ALA A 195 9.79 18.18 -22.16
CA ALA A 195 9.87 19.61 -22.42
C ALA A 195 10.68 20.36 -21.34
N GLN A 196 10.63 19.90 -20.10
CA GLN A 196 11.49 20.41 -19.05
C GLN A 196 12.97 20.08 -19.32
N CYS A 197 13.27 18.86 -19.75
CA CYS A 197 14.62 18.48 -20.16
C CYS A 197 15.12 19.30 -21.35
N GLU A 198 14.27 19.63 -22.33
CA GLU A 198 14.64 20.53 -23.42
C GLU A 198 15.00 21.94 -22.96
N ARG A 199 14.37 22.41 -21.87
CA ARG A 199 14.70 23.70 -21.25
C ARG A 199 15.91 23.64 -20.29
N GLY A 200 16.50 22.45 -20.11
CA GLY A 200 17.58 22.23 -19.15
C GLY A 200 17.12 22.32 -17.68
N ASP A 201 15.86 22.02 -17.43
CA ASP A 201 15.24 22.11 -16.11
C ASP A 201 14.91 20.72 -15.52
N PRO A 202 15.81 20.09 -14.72
CA PRO A 202 15.56 18.81 -14.12
C PRO A 202 14.83 18.86 -12.78
N ARG A 203 14.45 20.04 -12.29
CA ARG A 203 13.98 20.26 -10.91
C ARG A 203 12.76 19.45 -10.54
N ALA A 204 11.76 19.39 -11.44
CA ALA A 204 10.57 18.61 -11.17
C ALA A 204 10.88 17.11 -11.11
N PHE A 205 11.68 16.61 -12.05
CA PHE A 205 12.11 15.22 -12.07
C PHE A 205 12.85 14.82 -10.79
N LEU A 206 13.81 15.63 -10.34
CA LEU A 206 14.58 15.37 -9.11
C LEU A 206 13.70 15.39 -7.85
N ARG A 207 12.75 16.36 -7.78
CA ARG A 207 11.79 16.43 -6.66
C ARG A 207 10.85 15.23 -6.65
N LEU A 208 10.39 14.75 -7.82
CA LEU A 208 9.57 13.54 -7.91
C LEU A 208 10.32 12.31 -7.44
N LEU A 209 11.57 12.13 -7.87
CA LEU A 209 12.40 11.02 -7.39
C LEU A 209 12.54 11.03 -5.87
N LEU A 210 12.82 12.21 -5.30
CA LEU A 210 12.97 12.36 -3.86
C LEU A 210 11.62 12.21 -3.12
N ALA A 211 10.53 12.74 -3.66
CA ALA A 211 9.18 12.55 -3.11
C ALA A 211 8.80 11.07 -3.09
N GLY A 212 9.09 10.35 -4.18
CA GLY A 212 8.90 8.91 -4.26
C GLY A 212 9.68 8.15 -3.20
N LEU A 213 10.94 8.49 -2.98
CA LEU A 213 11.78 7.85 -1.96
C LEU A 213 11.26 8.13 -0.55
N ILE A 214 10.87 9.38 -0.24
CA ILE A 214 10.29 9.75 1.05
C ILE A 214 8.97 9.03 1.28
N CYS A 215 8.04 9.11 0.33
CA CYS A 215 6.76 8.41 0.43
C CYS A 215 6.94 6.90 0.52
N GLY A 216 7.87 6.31 -0.24
CA GLY A 216 8.20 4.89 -0.16
C GLY A 216 8.67 4.47 1.23
N GLY A 217 9.55 5.26 1.87
CA GLY A 217 9.96 5.04 3.25
C GLY A 217 8.78 5.11 4.23
N LEU A 218 7.91 6.12 4.10
CA LEU A 218 6.71 6.25 4.93
C LEU A 218 5.71 5.10 4.68
N TRP A 219 5.52 4.66 3.43
CA TRP A 219 4.69 3.50 3.12
C TRP A 219 5.17 2.26 3.84
N GLU A 220 6.48 1.98 3.81
CA GLU A 220 7.04 0.80 4.47
C GLU A 220 6.94 0.88 5.99
N ILE A 221 7.29 2.03 6.59
CA ILE A 221 7.21 2.23 8.05
C ILE A 221 5.78 2.04 8.54
N TRP A 222 4.80 2.71 7.93
CA TRP A 222 3.41 2.66 8.41
C TRP A 222 2.71 1.34 8.06
N ASN A 223 3.04 0.73 6.93
CA ASN A 223 2.56 -0.61 6.60
C ASN A 223 3.05 -1.66 7.59
N TYR A 224 4.32 -1.61 7.99
CA TYR A 224 4.94 -2.62 8.84
C TYR A 224 4.22 -2.77 10.19
N TRP A 225 3.84 -1.66 10.80
CA TRP A 225 3.21 -1.63 12.12
C TRP A 225 1.69 -1.81 12.10
N ALA A 226 1.05 -1.65 10.95
CA ALA A 226 -0.39 -1.86 10.82
C ALA A 226 -0.78 -3.34 10.93
N VAL A 227 -1.99 -3.62 11.40
CA VAL A 227 -2.58 -4.98 11.39
C VAL A 227 -3.08 -5.31 9.99
N THR A 228 -3.93 -4.44 9.42
CA THR A 228 -4.33 -4.55 8.00
C THR A 228 -3.22 -3.97 7.14
N LYS A 229 -2.55 -4.84 6.38
CA LYS A 229 -1.37 -4.45 5.60
C LYS A 229 -1.14 -5.32 4.37
N TRP A 230 -0.17 -4.94 3.58
CA TRP A 230 0.34 -5.82 2.52
C TRP A 230 1.69 -6.42 2.89
N ILE A 231 1.94 -7.59 2.32
CA ILE A 231 3.21 -8.33 2.45
C ILE A 231 3.76 -8.52 1.04
N TYR A 232 5.04 -8.17 0.84
CA TYR A 232 5.69 -8.40 -0.44
C TYR A 232 6.18 -9.84 -0.61
N THR A 233 6.01 -10.34 -1.83
CA THR A 233 6.46 -11.65 -2.31
C THR A 233 7.27 -11.51 -3.58
N VAL A 234 8.04 -10.41 -3.68
CA VAL A 234 8.89 -10.18 -4.85
C VAL A 234 9.95 -11.28 -4.99
N PRO A 235 10.23 -11.73 -6.21
CA PRO A 235 11.29 -12.71 -6.45
C PRO A 235 12.64 -12.17 -5.98
N PHE A 236 13.46 -13.06 -5.42
CA PHE A 236 14.80 -12.77 -4.89
C PHE A 236 14.79 -11.91 -3.60
N PHE A 237 15.84 -12.04 -2.81
CA PHE A 237 16.07 -11.29 -1.57
C PHE A 237 14.94 -11.37 -0.52
N GLU A 238 14.11 -12.41 -0.55
CA GLU A 238 13.02 -12.62 0.43
C GLU A 238 13.56 -12.76 1.86
N ASP A 239 14.79 -13.26 2.00
CA ASP A 239 15.44 -13.46 3.29
C ASP A 239 16.02 -12.16 3.90
N TRP A 240 16.15 -11.08 3.10
CA TRP A 240 16.71 -9.81 3.53
C TRP A 240 15.71 -8.69 3.26
N LYS A 241 15.02 -8.25 4.29
CA LYS A 241 14.01 -7.19 4.23
C LYS A 241 14.27 -6.10 5.25
N TRP A 242 14.01 -4.87 4.85
CA TRP A 242 13.79 -3.73 5.72
C TRP A 242 12.28 -3.48 5.77
N PHE A 243 11.69 -3.59 6.97
CA PHE A 243 10.24 -3.65 7.12
C PHE A 243 9.66 -4.84 6.34
N GLU A 244 8.78 -4.63 5.38
CA GLU A 244 8.25 -5.69 4.51
C GLU A 244 8.95 -5.77 3.14
N MET A 245 9.80 -4.80 2.77
CA MET A 245 10.41 -4.66 1.45
C MET A 245 11.87 -5.12 1.43
N PRO A 246 12.32 -5.92 0.46
CA PRO A 246 13.75 -6.08 0.20
C PRO A 246 14.43 -4.73 -0.10
N PRO A 247 15.67 -4.47 0.38
CA PRO A 247 16.32 -3.16 0.23
C PRO A 247 16.36 -2.62 -1.20
N LEU A 248 16.56 -3.49 -2.19
CA LEU A 248 16.54 -3.10 -3.60
C LEU A 248 15.14 -2.68 -4.09
N GLY A 249 14.08 -3.10 -3.42
CA GLY A 249 12.71 -2.71 -3.72
C GLY A 249 12.44 -1.22 -3.50
N PHE A 250 13.18 -0.59 -2.57
CA PHE A 250 13.10 0.85 -2.35
C PHE A 250 13.48 1.67 -3.59
N LEU A 251 14.27 1.10 -4.50
CA LEU A 251 14.60 1.73 -5.79
C LEU A 251 13.41 1.83 -6.75
N GLY A 252 12.31 1.13 -6.48
CA GLY A 252 11.05 1.22 -7.24
C GLY A 252 10.23 2.46 -6.93
N PHE A 253 10.33 3.01 -5.72
CA PHE A 253 9.51 4.16 -5.31
C PHE A 253 9.84 5.47 -6.04
N PRO A 254 11.12 5.85 -6.26
CA PRO A 254 11.44 7.03 -7.05
C PRO A 254 10.82 7.03 -8.47
N PRO A 255 11.01 6.00 -9.33
CA PRO A 255 10.39 5.99 -10.65
C PRO A 255 8.86 5.91 -10.58
N PHE A 256 8.26 5.27 -9.58
CA PHE A 256 6.82 5.26 -9.38
C PHE A 256 6.24 6.67 -9.20
N ALA A 257 6.87 7.54 -8.43
CA ALA A 257 6.41 8.93 -8.31
C ALA A 257 6.47 9.69 -9.64
N VAL A 258 7.46 9.40 -10.48
CA VAL A 258 7.56 9.95 -11.84
C VAL A 258 6.43 9.40 -12.72
N GLU A 259 6.09 8.11 -12.58
CA GLU A 259 4.94 7.51 -13.27
C GLU A 259 3.63 8.17 -12.87
N CYS A 260 3.41 8.38 -11.57
CA CYS A 260 2.23 9.09 -11.06
C CYS A 260 2.10 10.48 -11.71
N TYR A 261 3.19 11.21 -11.85
CA TYR A 261 3.19 12.52 -12.50
C TYR A 261 2.78 12.43 -13.98
N VAL A 262 3.32 11.49 -14.72
CA VAL A 262 3.01 11.28 -16.14
C VAL A 262 1.56 10.82 -16.31
N LEU A 263 1.09 9.89 -15.48
CA LEU A 263 -0.30 9.39 -15.52
C LEU A 263 -1.31 10.51 -15.18
N VAL A 264 -1.01 11.39 -14.23
CA VAL A 264 -1.85 12.56 -13.94
C VAL A 264 -1.84 13.56 -15.11
N ASN A 265 -0.70 13.80 -15.75
CA ASN A 265 -0.66 14.62 -16.95
C ASN A 265 -1.45 13.99 -18.10
N LEU A 266 -1.41 12.67 -18.26
CA LEU A 266 -2.24 11.95 -19.24
C LEU A 266 -3.74 12.14 -18.95
N LEU A 267 -4.16 11.99 -17.69
CA LEU A 267 -5.53 12.27 -17.25
C LEU A 267 -5.93 13.72 -17.56
N ASN A 268 -5.01 14.66 -17.33
CA ASN A 268 -5.26 16.09 -17.53
C ASN A 268 -5.40 16.48 -19.02
N LEU A 269 -5.01 15.62 -19.97
CA LEU A 269 -5.38 15.81 -21.40
C LEU A 269 -6.90 15.90 -21.55
N ALA A 270 -7.63 14.98 -20.96
CA ALA A 270 -9.09 14.97 -21.00
C ALA A 270 -9.72 16.13 -20.18
N ARG A 271 -8.96 16.72 -19.26
CA ARG A 271 -9.38 17.82 -18.39
C ARG A 271 -8.99 19.20 -18.90
N GLY A 272 -8.56 19.32 -20.16
CA GLY A 272 -8.17 20.60 -20.76
C GLY A 272 -6.91 21.21 -20.13
N GLY A 273 -6.03 20.35 -19.57
CA GLY A 273 -4.78 20.77 -18.93
C GLY A 273 -4.91 21.19 -17.47
N ARG A 274 -6.08 21.13 -16.87
CA ARG A 274 -6.23 21.40 -15.45
C ARG A 274 -5.46 20.36 -14.64
N GLY A 275 -4.62 20.82 -13.73
CA GLY A 275 -3.79 19.96 -12.90
C GLY A 275 -3.74 20.43 -11.45
N TRP A 276 -3.03 19.69 -10.63
CA TRP A 276 -2.76 20.05 -9.25
C TRP A 276 -1.76 21.20 -9.11
N GLU A 277 -0.94 21.44 -10.14
CA GLU A 277 0.11 22.46 -10.15
C GLU A 277 -0.47 23.90 -10.29
N GLU A 278 0.27 24.88 -9.80
CA GLU A 278 0.03 26.30 -9.95
C GLU A 278 0.75 26.87 -11.19
N PRO A 279 0.21 27.87 -11.91
CA PRO A 279 -1.14 28.40 -11.88
C PRO A 279 -2.10 27.62 -12.77
N ASP A 280 -3.42 27.84 -12.56
CA ASP A 280 -4.43 27.26 -13.42
C ASP A 280 -4.35 27.89 -14.84
N GLN A 281 -3.82 27.16 -15.78
CA GLN A 281 -3.83 27.55 -17.21
C GLN A 281 -5.10 27.03 -17.91
N GLY A 282 -6.24 27.13 -17.22
CA GLY A 282 -7.51 26.54 -17.61
C GLY A 282 -7.89 26.72 -19.08
N GLY A 283 -7.78 25.64 -19.82
CA GLY A 283 -8.51 25.43 -21.06
C GLY A 283 -9.96 24.98 -20.77
N SER A 284 -10.82 25.03 -21.77
CA SER A 284 -12.14 24.41 -21.70
C SER A 284 -11.97 22.91 -21.47
N GLY A 285 -12.35 22.42 -20.28
CA GLY A 285 -12.34 21.00 -19.97
C GLY A 285 -13.31 20.22 -20.87
N ALA A 286 -13.23 18.88 -20.81
CA ALA A 286 -14.17 18.02 -21.50
C ALA A 286 -15.62 18.39 -21.18
N PRO A 287 -16.56 18.20 -22.13
CA PRO A 287 -17.98 18.38 -21.87
C PRO A 287 -18.41 17.62 -20.59
N ARG A 288 -19.35 18.22 -19.86
CA ARG A 288 -19.78 17.68 -18.56
C ARG A 288 -20.22 16.19 -18.61
N CYS A 289 -20.84 15.77 -19.73
CA CYS A 289 -21.23 14.38 -19.94
C CYS A 289 -20.01 13.42 -19.96
N TRP A 290 -18.91 13.79 -20.57
CA TRP A 290 -17.68 13.00 -20.59
C TRP A 290 -17.00 12.95 -19.21
N ALA A 291 -17.07 14.04 -18.45
CA ALA A 291 -16.57 14.06 -17.08
C ALA A 291 -17.38 13.11 -16.18
N VAL A 292 -18.70 13.11 -16.28
CA VAL A 292 -19.59 12.17 -15.58
C VAL A 292 -19.31 10.72 -16.01
N ALA A 293 -19.23 10.46 -17.32
CA ALA A 293 -18.91 9.14 -17.83
C ALA A 293 -17.56 8.63 -17.30
N GLY A 294 -16.54 9.49 -17.27
CA GLY A 294 -15.23 9.16 -16.72
C GLY A 294 -15.30 8.76 -15.24
N VAL A 295 -16.05 9.50 -14.42
CA VAL A 295 -16.25 9.18 -13.01
C VAL A 295 -16.95 7.83 -12.84
N VAL A 296 -18.04 7.56 -13.60
CA VAL A 296 -18.75 6.28 -13.55
C VAL A 296 -17.86 5.13 -13.94
N ILE A 297 -17.09 5.27 -15.04
CA ILE A 297 -16.13 4.24 -15.49
C ILE A 297 -15.07 3.98 -14.40
N ALA A 298 -14.53 5.03 -13.78
CA ALA A 298 -13.54 4.87 -12.71
C ALA A 298 -14.12 4.16 -11.48
N LEU A 299 -15.36 4.45 -11.09
CA LEU A 299 -16.01 3.75 -9.98
C LEU A 299 -16.25 2.28 -10.30
N LEU A 300 -16.75 1.97 -11.49
CA LEU A 300 -16.92 0.57 -11.93
C LEU A 300 -15.60 -0.17 -12.03
N PHE A 301 -14.55 0.48 -12.53
CA PHE A 301 -13.20 -0.06 -12.57
C PHE A 301 -12.68 -0.35 -11.16
N ASN A 302 -12.78 0.62 -10.24
CA ASN A 302 -12.35 0.44 -8.84
C ASN A 302 -13.09 -0.72 -8.16
N LEU A 303 -14.40 -0.86 -8.40
CA LEU A 303 -15.17 -1.97 -7.86
C LEU A 303 -14.73 -3.31 -8.47
N ALA A 304 -14.56 -3.38 -9.78
CA ALA A 304 -14.13 -4.60 -10.46
C ALA A 304 -12.73 -5.05 -9.99
N VAL A 305 -11.80 -4.09 -9.83
CA VAL A 305 -10.45 -4.40 -9.33
C VAL A 305 -10.51 -4.82 -7.86
N TYR A 306 -11.33 -4.18 -7.03
CA TYR A 306 -11.51 -4.59 -5.64
C TYR A 306 -12.00 -6.05 -5.53
N LEU A 307 -12.97 -6.45 -6.35
CA LEU A 307 -13.44 -7.85 -6.40
C LEU A 307 -12.34 -8.80 -6.88
N GLY A 308 -11.45 -8.33 -7.76
CA GLY A 308 -10.26 -9.06 -8.16
C GLY A 308 -9.23 -9.19 -7.03
N ILE A 309 -8.97 -8.10 -6.29
CA ILE A 309 -8.08 -8.09 -5.11
C ILE A 309 -8.57 -9.12 -4.10
N ASP A 310 -9.86 -9.06 -3.74
CA ASP A 310 -10.51 -9.98 -2.81
C ASP A 310 -10.30 -11.46 -3.21
N ARG A 311 -10.40 -11.75 -4.49
CA ARG A 311 -10.29 -13.11 -5.03
C ARG A 311 -8.84 -13.63 -5.15
N TRP A 312 -7.88 -12.76 -5.52
CA TRP A 312 -6.56 -13.21 -5.96
C TRP A 312 -5.39 -12.74 -5.10
N THR A 313 -5.57 -11.65 -4.34
CA THR A 313 -4.48 -11.05 -3.58
C THR A 313 -4.77 -10.82 -2.10
N VAL A 314 -5.98 -11.04 -1.62
CA VAL A 314 -6.27 -11.14 -0.19
C VAL A 314 -5.89 -12.54 0.28
N GLU A 315 -5.08 -12.64 1.34
CA GLU A 315 -4.70 -13.91 1.95
C GLU A 315 -5.49 -14.20 3.23
N SER A 316 -5.75 -13.15 4.02
CA SER A 316 -6.51 -13.30 5.25
C SER A 316 -7.39 -12.09 5.53
N TYR A 317 -8.45 -12.37 6.27
CA TYR A 317 -9.36 -11.38 6.82
C TYR A 317 -9.10 -11.16 8.31
N LEU A 318 -9.76 -10.18 8.89
CA LEU A 318 -9.83 -10.00 10.34
C LEU A 318 -10.79 -11.04 10.92
N ASP A 319 -10.31 -12.27 10.98
CA ASP A 319 -11.08 -13.41 11.48
C ASP A 319 -11.17 -13.36 13.00
N SER A 320 -12.33 -13.76 13.56
CA SER A 320 -12.53 -13.81 15.00
C SER A 320 -12.02 -15.13 15.60
N LEU A 321 -11.84 -15.16 16.93
CA LEU A 321 -11.44 -16.39 17.64
C LEU A 321 -12.45 -17.53 17.51
N GLU A 322 -13.73 -17.24 17.23
CA GLU A 322 -14.77 -18.24 17.03
C GLU A 322 -14.56 -19.10 15.77
N GLU A 323 -13.78 -18.59 14.81
CA GLU A 323 -13.46 -19.29 13.58
C GLU A 323 -12.31 -20.30 13.72
N ILE A 324 -11.63 -20.34 14.87
CA ILE A 324 -10.58 -21.34 15.18
C ILE A 324 -11.22 -22.71 15.44
N ASP A 325 -10.85 -23.72 14.65
CA ASP A 325 -11.34 -25.08 14.78
C ASP A 325 -11.13 -25.63 16.22
N GLY A 326 -12.22 -26.13 16.82
CA GLY A 326 -12.20 -26.76 18.14
C GLY A 326 -12.36 -25.81 19.33
N VAL A 327 -12.68 -24.54 19.11
CA VAL A 327 -13.06 -23.62 20.17
C VAL A 327 -14.57 -23.70 20.39
N SER A 328 -15.00 -24.00 21.62
CA SER A 328 -16.43 -24.04 21.94
C SER A 328 -17.01 -22.64 22.06
N SER A 329 -18.28 -22.47 21.67
CA SER A 329 -19.01 -21.18 21.78
C SER A 329 -19.00 -20.61 23.20
N GLU A 330 -18.97 -21.48 24.22
CA GLU A 330 -18.89 -21.07 25.64
C GLU A 330 -17.55 -20.39 25.96
N ARG A 331 -16.43 -20.90 25.43
CA ARG A 331 -15.09 -20.29 25.57
C ARG A 331 -14.99 -18.99 24.79
N VAL A 332 -15.54 -18.95 23.58
CA VAL A 332 -15.62 -17.71 22.79
C VAL A 332 -16.38 -16.64 23.58
N ALA A 333 -17.54 -16.97 24.11
CA ALA A 333 -18.32 -16.04 24.92
C ALA A 333 -17.58 -15.56 26.20
N ALA A 334 -16.76 -16.42 26.81
CA ALA A 334 -15.94 -16.03 27.95
C ALA A 334 -14.82 -15.05 27.55
N LEU A 335 -14.15 -15.30 26.42
CA LEU A 335 -13.13 -14.39 25.87
C LEU A 335 -13.74 -13.05 25.43
N HIS A 336 -14.88 -13.06 24.76
CA HIS A 336 -15.58 -11.82 24.36
C HIS A 336 -15.97 -10.95 25.58
N ARG A 337 -16.40 -11.58 26.68
CA ARG A 337 -16.66 -10.84 27.94
C ARG A 337 -15.39 -10.23 28.55
N ALA A 338 -14.24 -10.83 28.30
CA ALA A 338 -12.94 -10.29 28.67
C ALA A 338 -12.39 -9.26 27.66
N GLY A 339 -13.17 -8.90 26.62
CA GLY A 339 -12.77 -7.94 25.58
C GLY A 339 -11.80 -8.51 24.55
N ILE A 340 -11.76 -9.83 24.40
CA ILE A 340 -10.88 -10.53 23.44
C ILE A 340 -11.72 -11.14 22.33
N ILE A 341 -11.66 -10.56 21.15
CA ILE A 341 -12.44 -10.98 19.96
C ILE A 341 -11.49 -11.59 18.91
N PHE A 342 -10.32 -11.00 18.73
CA PHE A 342 -9.39 -11.34 17.68
C PHE A 342 -8.15 -12.07 18.21
N PRO A 343 -7.50 -12.92 17.39
CA PRO A 343 -6.25 -13.60 17.76
C PRO A 343 -5.16 -12.66 18.29
N GLN A 344 -5.03 -11.47 17.71
CA GLN A 344 -4.04 -10.47 18.08
C GLN A 344 -4.27 -9.91 19.49
N GLU A 345 -5.54 -9.78 19.91
CA GLU A 345 -5.89 -9.35 21.28
C GLU A 345 -5.58 -10.45 22.28
N LEU A 346 -5.85 -11.72 21.94
CA LEU A 346 -5.45 -12.86 22.77
C LEU A 346 -3.93 -12.90 22.96
N LEU A 347 -3.16 -12.71 21.89
CA LEU A 347 -1.69 -12.69 21.98
C LEU A 347 -1.18 -11.56 22.87
N ALA A 348 -1.77 -10.38 22.79
CA ALA A 348 -1.41 -9.23 23.63
C ALA A 348 -1.69 -9.48 25.12
N GLN A 349 -2.76 -10.22 25.44
CA GLN A 349 -3.16 -10.52 26.84
C GLN A 349 -2.62 -11.86 27.36
N THR A 350 -1.77 -12.53 26.63
CA THR A 350 -1.16 -13.82 26.97
C THR A 350 0.33 -13.85 26.70
N ALA A 351 1.01 -12.70 26.73
CA ALA A 351 2.43 -12.61 26.40
C ALA A 351 3.31 -13.35 27.43
N THR A 352 2.91 -13.30 28.71
CA THR A 352 3.62 -13.92 29.84
C THR A 352 2.83 -15.04 30.47
N PRO A 353 3.48 -15.97 31.20
CA PRO A 353 2.79 -17.02 31.96
C PRO A 353 1.85 -16.45 33.05
N GLU A 354 2.21 -15.30 33.62
CA GLU A 354 1.40 -14.58 34.63
C GLU A 354 0.09 -14.08 34.02
N GLU A 355 0.12 -13.51 32.83
CA GLU A 355 -1.05 -13.05 32.09
C GLU A 355 -1.96 -14.22 31.69
N ILE A 356 -1.40 -15.34 31.27
CA ILE A 356 -2.18 -16.55 30.99
C ILE A 356 -2.93 -17.02 32.23
N ARG A 357 -2.26 -17.06 33.40
CA ARG A 357 -2.90 -17.41 34.67
C ARG A 357 -4.01 -16.44 35.06
N ALA A 358 -3.75 -15.15 34.94
CA ALA A 358 -4.73 -14.10 35.20
C ALA A 358 -5.96 -14.22 34.29
N LEU A 359 -5.74 -14.44 33.01
CA LEU A 359 -6.82 -14.66 32.04
C LEU A 359 -7.60 -15.96 32.33
N ALA A 360 -6.91 -17.05 32.74
CA ALA A 360 -7.55 -18.29 33.12
C ALA A 360 -8.49 -18.10 34.33
N GLN A 361 -8.04 -17.37 35.36
CA GLN A 361 -8.86 -17.04 36.53
C GLN A 361 -10.06 -16.16 36.15
N HIS A 362 -9.86 -15.16 35.28
CA HIS A 362 -10.92 -14.25 34.87
C HIS A 362 -11.99 -14.91 33.97
N THR A 363 -11.57 -15.78 33.06
CA THR A 363 -12.46 -16.41 32.07
C THR A 363 -12.99 -17.78 32.48
N GLY A 364 -12.36 -18.45 33.46
CA GLY A 364 -12.64 -19.84 33.82
C GLY A 364 -12.12 -20.85 32.79
N ILE A 365 -11.36 -20.43 31.78
CA ILE A 365 -10.76 -21.31 30.77
C ILE A 365 -9.46 -21.90 31.34
N PRO A 366 -9.26 -23.23 31.34
CA PRO A 366 -8.02 -23.83 31.81
C PRO A 366 -6.78 -23.31 31.09
N GLU A 367 -5.67 -23.08 31.81
CA GLU A 367 -4.41 -22.55 31.26
C GLU A 367 -3.92 -23.35 30.05
N VAL A 368 -4.01 -24.67 30.09
CA VAL A 368 -3.63 -25.56 28.97
C VAL A 368 -4.41 -25.20 27.69
N ARG A 369 -5.71 -24.90 27.83
CA ARG A 369 -6.54 -24.52 26.69
C ARG A 369 -6.24 -23.12 26.18
N LEU A 370 -5.91 -22.19 27.05
CA LEU A 370 -5.43 -20.87 26.65
C LEU A 370 -4.09 -20.94 25.92
N GLN A 371 -3.20 -21.85 26.35
CA GLN A 371 -1.92 -22.10 25.66
C GLN A 371 -2.14 -22.71 24.26
N GLU A 372 -3.07 -23.65 24.11
CA GLU A 372 -3.45 -24.20 22.79
C GLU A 372 -4.01 -23.10 21.88
N LEU A 373 -4.94 -22.28 22.39
CA LEU A 373 -5.50 -21.16 21.65
C LEU A 373 -4.44 -20.13 21.29
N ARG A 374 -3.52 -19.83 22.20
CA ARG A 374 -2.39 -18.94 21.93
C ARG A 374 -1.49 -19.49 20.85
N SER A 375 -1.23 -20.80 20.83
CA SER A 375 -0.43 -21.44 19.76
C SER A 375 -1.11 -21.30 18.39
N ALA A 376 -2.44 -21.54 18.33
CA ALA A 376 -3.23 -21.35 17.14
C ALA A 376 -3.25 -19.87 16.69
N ALA A 377 -3.45 -18.93 17.64
CA ALA A 377 -3.42 -17.50 17.37
C ALA A 377 -2.04 -17.03 16.86
N ARG A 378 -0.93 -17.53 17.42
CA ARG A 378 0.43 -17.24 16.94
C ARG A 378 0.63 -17.70 15.49
N LEU A 379 0.10 -18.87 15.14
CA LEU A 379 0.19 -19.37 13.78
C LEU A 379 -0.69 -18.54 12.83
N ALA A 380 -1.92 -18.18 13.25
CA ALA A 380 -2.81 -17.34 12.46
C ALA A 380 -2.26 -15.91 12.24
N ASP A 381 -1.58 -15.35 13.23
CA ASP A 381 -0.98 -14.00 13.14
C ASP A 381 0.32 -13.97 12.30
N LEU A 382 0.90 -15.13 12.01
CA LEU A 382 2.17 -15.23 11.30
C LEU A 382 2.06 -14.74 9.85
N LYS A 383 2.61 -13.56 9.56
CA LYS A 383 2.56 -12.93 8.23
C LYS A 383 1.16 -12.90 7.62
N GLY A 384 0.15 -12.70 8.49
CA GLY A 384 -1.25 -12.63 8.06
C GLY A 384 -1.78 -13.93 7.45
N LEU A 385 -1.28 -15.06 7.90
CA LEU A 385 -1.75 -16.39 7.48
C LEU A 385 -3.26 -16.55 7.69
N GLY A 386 -3.79 -15.97 8.78
CA GLY A 386 -5.21 -15.97 9.11
C GLY A 386 -5.71 -17.27 9.71
N VAL A 387 -6.91 -17.22 10.28
CA VAL A 387 -7.51 -18.38 10.96
C VAL A 387 -7.87 -19.49 9.98
N VAL A 388 -8.35 -19.14 8.80
CA VAL A 388 -8.73 -20.14 7.77
C VAL A 388 -7.52 -21.01 7.40
N ARG A 389 -6.38 -20.38 7.09
CA ARG A 389 -5.15 -21.11 6.73
C ARG A 389 -4.53 -21.83 7.94
N GLN A 390 -4.64 -21.26 9.13
CA GLN A 390 -4.24 -21.92 10.37
C GLN A 390 -5.00 -23.22 10.56
N ASN A 391 -6.32 -23.25 10.36
CA ASN A 391 -7.15 -24.45 10.44
C ASN A 391 -6.74 -25.48 9.37
N GLU A 392 -6.48 -25.05 8.14
CA GLU A 392 -5.99 -25.93 7.07
C GLU A 392 -4.63 -26.55 7.41
N LEU A 393 -3.66 -25.76 7.88
CA LEU A 393 -2.34 -26.25 8.30
C LEU A 393 -2.46 -27.25 9.47
N ARG A 394 -3.36 -26.99 10.42
CA ARG A 394 -3.62 -27.91 11.51
C ARG A 394 -4.15 -29.27 11.01
N ARG A 395 -5.05 -29.26 10.03
CA ARG A 395 -5.57 -30.50 9.39
C ARG A 395 -4.47 -31.25 8.63
N LEU A 396 -3.47 -30.54 8.11
CA LEU A 396 -2.26 -31.11 7.50
C LEU A 396 -1.19 -31.54 8.53
N GLY A 397 -1.51 -31.57 9.84
CA GLY A 397 -0.57 -31.95 10.90
C GLY A 397 0.47 -30.88 11.25
N ILE A 398 0.22 -29.61 10.93
CA ILE A 398 1.10 -28.47 11.22
C ILE A 398 0.37 -27.51 12.20
N PRO A 399 0.36 -27.81 13.52
CA PRO A 399 -0.47 -27.07 14.48
C PRO A 399 0.20 -25.82 15.08
N SER A 400 1.47 -25.56 14.79
CA SER A 400 2.23 -24.48 15.44
C SER A 400 3.26 -23.83 14.51
N VAL A 401 3.75 -22.67 14.92
CA VAL A 401 4.83 -21.94 14.24
C VAL A 401 6.10 -22.80 14.15
N GLU A 402 6.43 -23.54 15.21
CA GLU A 402 7.61 -24.40 15.28
C GLU A 402 7.49 -25.59 14.31
N ALA A 403 6.27 -26.12 14.11
CA ALA A 403 6.02 -27.17 13.14
C ALA A 403 6.18 -26.63 11.70
N LEU A 404 5.62 -25.46 11.42
CA LEU A 404 5.74 -24.79 10.11
C LEU A 404 7.19 -24.41 9.78
N ALA A 405 7.98 -24.00 10.76
CA ALA A 405 9.39 -23.65 10.59
C ALA A 405 10.26 -24.82 10.06
N ARG A 406 9.86 -26.06 10.30
CA ARG A 406 10.56 -27.28 9.85
C ARG A 406 10.25 -27.63 8.39
N GLU A 407 9.18 -27.07 7.83
CA GLU A 407 8.77 -27.34 6.45
C GLU A 407 9.67 -26.63 5.44
N THR A 408 9.62 -27.11 4.18
CA THR A 408 10.09 -26.35 3.02
C THR A 408 8.87 -25.87 2.23
N PRO A 409 8.95 -24.74 1.53
CA PRO A 409 7.82 -24.23 0.74
C PRO A 409 7.29 -25.27 -0.26
N GLU A 410 8.21 -25.98 -0.92
CA GLU A 410 7.91 -27.03 -1.91
C GLU A 410 7.32 -28.29 -1.23
N GLY A 411 7.86 -28.69 -0.08
CA GLY A 411 7.36 -29.81 0.73
C GLY A 411 5.95 -29.54 1.25
N LEU A 412 5.70 -28.32 1.73
CA LEU A 412 4.40 -27.85 2.17
C LEU A 412 3.37 -27.87 1.03
N ALA A 413 3.74 -27.37 -0.15
CA ALA A 413 2.88 -27.40 -1.34
C ALA A 413 2.52 -28.85 -1.73
N ALA A 414 3.50 -29.75 -1.73
CA ALA A 414 3.29 -31.16 -2.06
C ALA A 414 2.40 -31.86 -1.02
N ARG A 415 2.59 -31.58 0.27
CA ARG A 415 1.74 -32.11 1.35
C ARG A 415 0.31 -31.59 1.20
N TRP A 416 0.14 -30.27 0.96
CA TRP A 416 -1.16 -29.66 0.75
C TRP A 416 -1.95 -30.36 -0.36
N GLN A 417 -1.33 -30.51 -1.53
CA GLN A 417 -1.95 -31.18 -2.67
C GLN A 417 -2.34 -32.63 -2.36
N ARG A 418 -1.47 -33.38 -1.65
CA ARG A 418 -1.71 -34.79 -1.33
C ARG A 418 -2.83 -34.99 -0.32
N GLU A 419 -2.84 -34.18 0.75
CA GLU A 419 -3.69 -34.45 1.92
C GLU A 419 -5.05 -33.71 1.80
N SER A 420 -5.10 -32.53 1.18
CA SER A 420 -6.36 -31.80 0.99
C SER A 420 -7.03 -32.06 -0.36
N GLY A 421 -6.27 -32.51 -1.37
CA GLY A 421 -6.75 -32.59 -2.76
C GLY A 421 -6.96 -31.23 -3.43
N ALA A 422 -6.83 -30.12 -2.69
CA ALA A 422 -7.00 -28.77 -3.19
C ALA A 422 -5.67 -28.21 -3.71
N ALA A 423 -5.75 -27.22 -4.61
CA ALA A 423 -4.56 -26.50 -5.06
C ALA A 423 -3.93 -25.75 -3.88
N PRO A 424 -2.59 -25.90 -3.67
CA PRO A 424 -1.90 -25.17 -2.61
C PRO A 424 -1.90 -23.66 -2.91
N PRO A 425 -1.75 -22.82 -1.88
CA PRO A 425 -1.43 -21.41 -2.07
C PRO A 425 -0.20 -21.21 -2.95
N PRO A 426 -0.07 -20.08 -3.64
CA PRO A 426 1.10 -19.80 -4.48
C PRO A 426 2.42 -19.95 -3.73
N LEU A 427 3.42 -20.54 -4.37
CA LEU A 427 4.72 -20.84 -3.75
C LEU A 427 5.39 -19.62 -3.06
N PRO A 428 5.33 -18.39 -3.60
CA PRO A 428 5.82 -17.20 -2.90
C PRO A 428 5.18 -16.97 -1.54
N ARG A 429 3.88 -17.24 -1.39
CA ARG A 429 3.16 -17.12 -0.10
C ARG A 429 3.62 -18.20 0.90
N LEU A 430 3.69 -19.45 0.46
CA LEU A 430 4.21 -20.54 1.31
C LEU A 430 5.63 -20.25 1.79
N ARG A 431 6.47 -19.67 0.92
CA ARG A 431 7.82 -19.24 1.27
C ARG A 431 7.80 -18.15 2.33
N ALA A 432 6.96 -17.13 2.19
CA ALA A 432 6.84 -16.05 3.18
C ALA A 432 6.43 -16.61 4.55
N TRP A 433 5.48 -17.54 4.62
CA TRP A 433 5.05 -18.17 5.86
C TRP A 433 6.16 -19.01 6.52
N VAL A 434 6.81 -19.87 5.75
CA VAL A 434 7.88 -20.74 6.26
C VAL A 434 9.06 -19.90 6.77
N LEU A 435 9.47 -18.87 6.05
CA LEU A 435 10.55 -17.97 6.48
C LEU A 435 10.17 -17.18 7.74
N ALA A 436 8.96 -16.66 7.82
CA ALA A 436 8.47 -15.99 9.01
C ALA A 436 8.43 -16.93 10.22
N ALA A 437 7.97 -18.18 10.02
CA ALA A 437 7.97 -19.19 11.07
C ALA A 437 9.38 -19.50 11.58
N ARG A 438 10.36 -19.62 10.69
CA ARG A 438 11.77 -19.84 11.06
C ARG A 438 12.34 -18.69 11.87
N ARG A 439 12.10 -17.45 11.45
CA ARG A 439 12.54 -16.23 12.19
C ARG A 439 11.92 -16.21 13.58
N GLN A 440 10.61 -16.41 13.68
CA GLN A 440 9.93 -16.41 14.98
C GLN A 440 10.36 -17.57 15.89
N ALA A 441 10.60 -18.76 15.35
CA ALA A 441 11.06 -19.91 16.10
C ALA A 441 12.53 -19.78 16.57
N SER A 442 13.38 -19.04 15.82
CA SER A 442 14.77 -18.77 16.19
C SER A 442 14.93 -17.59 17.16
N GLY A 443 13.85 -16.88 17.50
CA GLY A 443 13.92 -15.65 18.31
C GLY A 443 14.64 -14.49 17.62
N ALA A 444 14.86 -14.58 16.30
CA ALA A 444 15.45 -13.50 15.54
C ALA A 444 14.43 -12.36 15.37
N PRO A 445 14.85 -11.09 15.54
CA PRO A 445 13.98 -9.92 15.38
C PRO A 445 13.48 -9.73 13.94
#